data_5cd57d36e0c530425b8c81dcdfe2a04a
#
_entry.id   5cd57d36e0c530425b8c81dcdfe2a04a
#
_cell.length_a   1.000
_cell.length_b   1.000
_cell.length_c   1.000
_cell.angle_alpha   90.00
_cell.angle_beta   90.00
_cell.angle_gamma   90.00
#
_symmetry.space_group_name_H-M   'P 1'
#
loop_
_entity.id
_entity.type
_entity.pdbx_description
1 polymer ?
#
loop_
_entity_poly.entity_id
_entity_poly.type
_entity_poly.pdbx_seq_one_letter_code
_entity_poly.pdbx_strand_id
1 'polypeptide(L)'
;MPSRLTIGVAAMASIVALAACTNSSDTTPGGAGDVPEGALVISSDLPLQGPSAAASESTNSMISLYLEQEGNLAGEYPIEFRTYDNSTEEKGAWDDAACARNAQVHVSDPSEIAVVGPYNSGCAKIIAPVLNQDPDGPMLMVSHASTNPGLTKAWAPGEPEIYYPTGDRNFGRVVTTDDNQGAAAAQFMAKELKVKKCFVINDRETYGQGVAKAFVDEAAERDIEILGNEPWDAGQDDYAELFELIKTSKPDCLYIAGTYDHNGAQLIRDKVEFLGDNETVITMAPDGFSGYPEFQEQPEAQGVYLTFAGQDLDSLTEEGGLAAALTKAYEEKFGEPPVSASGLYAVAATQVILAAIAQSDGTRQGVTEAVFSPKGITIPAEESVLGKEITIDPETGDIDHKDVTVLLMEDGQESLVGPWRVR
;
A
#
# COMPACT_ATOMS: atom_id res chain seq x y z
N MET A 1 75.78 50.27 25.26
CA MET A 1 75.32 49.37 24.16
C MET A 1 73.88 49.04 24.49
N PRO A 2 72.94 49.37 23.62
CA PRO A 2 71.53 49.54 24.05
C PRO A 2 70.75 48.24 23.92
N SER A 3 69.93 47.99 24.95
CA SER A 3 68.88 47.00 25.03
C SER A 3 67.68 47.45 24.21
N ARG A 4 67.18 46.56 23.36
CA ARG A 4 65.91 46.77 22.60
C ARG A 4 64.73 46.19 23.37
N LEU A 5 63.78 47.06 23.68
CA LEU A 5 62.49 46.79 24.25
C LEU A 5 61.56 46.28 23.14
N THR A 6 60.99 45.12 23.32
CA THR A 6 59.99 44.58 22.40
C THR A 6 58.61 44.66 23.07
N ILE A 7 57.75 45.47 22.44
CA ILE A 7 56.35 45.63 22.87
C ILE A 7 55.55 44.49 22.28
N GLY A 8 54.93 43.68 23.11
CA GLY A 8 54.00 42.62 22.71
C GLY A 8 52.59 43.18 22.53
N VAL A 9 52.07 43.04 21.32
CA VAL A 9 50.67 43.32 21.03
C VAL A 9 49.84 42.07 21.31
N ALA A 10 48.95 42.14 22.28
CA ALA A 10 47.99 41.10 22.53
C ALA A 10 46.79 41.23 21.55
N ALA A 11 46.69 40.28 20.62
CA ALA A 11 45.52 40.14 19.77
C ALA A 11 44.44 39.33 20.52
N MET A 12 43.36 39.99 20.89
CA MET A 12 42.12 39.32 21.29
C MET A 12 41.47 38.68 20.07
N ALA A 13 41.47 37.37 20.00
CA ALA A 13 40.66 36.60 19.05
C ALA A 13 39.27 36.37 19.65
N SER A 14 38.28 37.09 19.09
CA SER A 14 36.87 36.81 19.38
C SER A 14 36.45 35.54 18.66
N ILE A 15 36.20 34.47 19.42
CA ILE A 15 35.60 33.23 18.92
C ILE A 15 34.11 33.49 18.76
N VAL A 16 33.65 33.66 17.52
CA VAL A 16 32.24 33.58 17.16
C VAL A 16 31.90 32.10 17.05
N ALA A 17 31.18 31.55 18.03
CA ALA A 17 30.58 30.26 17.92
C ALA A 17 29.39 30.33 16.95
N LEU A 18 29.57 29.87 15.72
CA LEU A 18 28.46 29.51 14.87
C LEU A 18 27.83 28.22 15.43
N ALA A 19 26.67 28.36 16.04
CA ALA A 19 25.79 27.23 16.24
C ALA A 19 25.24 26.79 14.88
N ALA A 20 25.86 25.78 14.27
CA ALA A 20 25.26 25.08 13.18
C ALA A 20 24.18 24.19 13.76
N CYS A 21 22.91 24.57 13.56
CA CYS A 21 21.79 23.63 13.67
C CYS A 21 21.92 22.63 12.54
N THR A 22 22.57 21.52 12.80
CA THR A 22 22.42 20.32 11.96
C THR A 22 21.11 19.68 12.37
N ASN A 23 20.05 19.91 11.58
CA ASN A 23 18.92 19.01 11.54
C ASN A 23 19.44 17.70 10.91
N SER A 24 19.98 16.82 11.73
CA SER A 24 20.02 15.42 11.40
C SER A 24 18.64 14.88 11.76
N SER A 25 17.84 14.61 10.76
CA SER A 25 16.70 13.71 10.87
C SER A 25 17.28 12.32 11.17
N ASP A 26 17.47 12.02 12.45
CA ASP A 26 17.65 10.65 12.92
C ASP A 26 16.30 9.95 12.72
N THR A 27 16.13 9.29 11.60
CA THR A 27 15.12 8.26 11.41
C THR A 27 15.55 7.03 12.17
N THR A 28 15.32 7.03 13.47
CA THR A 28 15.40 5.82 14.27
C THR A 28 14.12 5.02 13.99
N PRO A 29 14.20 3.75 13.55
CA PRO A 29 13.01 2.93 13.39
C PRO A 29 12.35 2.73 14.76
N GLY A 30 11.11 3.21 14.93
CA GLY A 30 10.22 2.81 16.01
C GLY A 30 10.70 3.09 17.45
N GLY A 31 11.33 4.24 17.71
CA GLY A 31 11.60 4.69 19.09
C GLY A 31 10.39 5.44 19.66
N ALA A 32 9.90 5.05 20.84
CA ALA A 32 8.93 5.83 21.61
C ALA A 32 9.54 7.23 21.86
N GLY A 33 9.23 8.21 21.02
CA GLY A 33 9.44 9.62 21.30
C GLY A 33 8.56 10.04 22.46
N ASP A 34 8.93 11.11 23.17
CA ASP A 34 8.04 11.69 24.18
C ASP A 34 6.75 12.17 23.51
N VAL A 35 5.68 11.37 23.64
CA VAL A 35 4.34 11.72 23.16
C VAL A 35 3.83 12.91 23.97
N PRO A 36 3.33 13.97 23.34
CA PRO A 36 2.72 15.07 24.10
C PRO A 36 1.64 14.55 25.06
N GLU A 37 1.55 15.11 26.25
CA GLU A 37 0.57 14.68 27.25
C GLU A 37 -0.85 14.72 26.66
N GLY A 38 -1.52 13.56 26.65
CA GLY A 38 -2.88 13.40 26.11
C GLY A 38 -2.97 13.24 24.61
N ALA A 39 -1.86 13.14 23.86
CA ALA A 39 -1.90 12.81 22.44
C ALA A 39 -2.08 11.31 22.23
N LEU A 40 -2.81 10.97 21.17
CA LEU A 40 -2.98 9.60 20.69
C LEU A 40 -2.07 9.37 19.50
N VAL A 41 -1.50 8.17 19.41
CA VAL A 41 -0.64 7.80 18.30
C VAL A 41 -1.44 7.00 17.28
N ILE A 42 -1.33 7.39 16.02
CA ILE A 42 -1.67 6.55 14.87
C ILE A 42 -0.39 6.25 14.10
N SER A 43 -0.31 5.10 13.48
CA SER A 43 0.89 4.73 12.75
C SER A 43 0.59 4.21 11.34
N SER A 44 1.61 4.14 10.50
CA SER A 44 1.62 3.31 9.30
C SER A 44 2.63 2.17 9.46
N ASP A 45 2.34 1.03 8.80
CA ASP A 45 3.23 -0.13 8.77
C ASP A 45 3.40 -0.56 7.31
N LEU A 46 4.49 -0.13 6.67
CA LEU A 46 4.73 -0.21 5.24
C LEU A 46 6.14 -0.74 4.93
N PRO A 47 6.38 -1.33 3.73
CA PRO A 47 7.73 -1.70 3.31
C PRO A 47 8.53 -0.44 2.90
N LEU A 48 9.52 -0.05 3.69
CA LEU A 48 10.31 1.17 3.49
C LEU A 48 11.70 0.89 2.87
N GLN A 49 11.95 -0.34 2.41
CA GLN A 49 13.19 -0.73 1.73
C GLN A 49 12.90 -1.42 0.40
N GLY A 50 13.90 -1.42 -0.48
CA GLY A 50 13.79 -2.00 -1.82
C GLY A 50 12.90 -1.21 -2.77
N PRO A 51 12.35 -1.83 -3.82
CA PRO A 51 11.53 -1.16 -4.83
C PRO A 51 10.28 -0.49 -4.28
N SER A 52 9.69 -0.99 -3.19
CA SER A 52 8.49 -0.42 -2.55
C SER A 52 8.77 0.89 -1.79
N ALA A 53 10.03 1.23 -1.49
CA ALA A 53 10.39 2.35 -0.61
C ALA A 53 9.80 3.68 -1.10
N ALA A 54 9.97 4.02 -2.38
CA ALA A 54 9.50 5.29 -2.93
C ALA A 54 7.97 5.45 -2.80
N ALA A 55 7.20 4.41 -3.12
CA ALA A 55 5.74 4.42 -3.00
C ALA A 55 5.29 4.51 -1.53
N SER A 56 5.97 3.80 -0.64
CA SER A 56 5.68 3.82 0.81
C SER A 56 6.03 5.15 1.45
N GLU A 57 7.17 5.75 1.10
CA GLU A 57 7.57 7.09 1.56
C GLU A 57 6.61 8.17 1.05
N SER A 58 6.18 8.09 -0.23
CA SER A 58 5.16 8.97 -0.80
C SER A 58 3.84 8.83 -0.04
N THR A 59 3.43 7.61 0.30
CA THR A 59 2.23 7.33 1.08
C THR A 59 2.32 7.93 2.49
N ASN A 60 3.42 7.73 3.21
CA ASN A 60 3.64 8.31 4.53
C ASN A 60 3.65 9.85 4.50
N SER A 61 4.27 10.42 3.47
CA SER A 61 4.31 11.87 3.27
C SER A 61 2.91 12.46 3.01
N MET A 62 2.06 11.72 2.29
CA MET A 62 0.68 12.12 2.02
C MET A 62 -0.18 12.08 3.30
N ILE A 63 -0.05 11.04 4.12
CA ILE A 63 -0.70 10.95 5.44
C ILE A 63 -0.26 12.13 6.32
N SER A 64 1.06 12.37 6.42
CA SER A 64 1.59 13.46 7.24
C SER A 64 1.09 14.83 6.78
N LEU A 65 1.06 15.06 5.46
CA LEU A 65 0.55 16.31 4.89
C LEU A 65 -0.93 16.51 5.22
N TYR A 66 -1.75 15.46 5.09
CA TYR A 66 -3.16 15.52 5.43
C TYR A 66 -3.38 15.82 6.92
N LEU A 67 -2.66 15.12 7.81
CA LEU A 67 -2.74 15.37 9.24
C LEU A 67 -2.33 16.80 9.63
N GLU A 68 -1.27 17.34 9.00
CA GLU A 68 -0.88 18.74 9.21
C GLU A 68 -1.99 19.73 8.79
N GLN A 69 -2.69 19.47 7.68
CA GLN A 69 -3.81 20.29 7.22
C GLN A 69 -5.01 20.23 8.17
N GLU A 70 -5.25 19.06 8.78
CA GLU A 70 -6.26 18.86 9.83
C GLU A 70 -5.80 19.34 11.22
N GLY A 71 -4.61 19.98 11.31
CA GLY A 71 -4.06 20.50 12.55
C GLY A 71 -3.58 19.42 13.53
N ASN A 72 -3.33 18.20 13.05
CA ASN A 72 -2.99 17.02 13.86
C ASN A 72 -4.02 16.76 14.98
N LEU A 73 -5.29 16.81 14.66
CA LEU A 73 -6.39 16.64 15.60
C LEU A 73 -7.40 15.60 15.09
N ALA A 74 -7.98 14.83 16.03
CA ALA A 74 -9.15 14.00 15.84
C ALA A 74 -10.19 14.36 16.92
N GLY A 75 -11.17 15.21 16.58
CA GLY A 75 -12.04 15.78 17.57
C GLY A 75 -11.26 16.63 18.60
N GLU A 76 -11.25 16.21 19.87
CA GLU A 76 -10.49 16.88 20.94
C GLU A 76 -9.07 16.30 21.16
N TYR A 77 -8.74 15.17 20.51
CA TYR A 77 -7.50 14.45 20.73
C TYR A 77 -6.39 14.97 19.79
N PRO A 78 -5.24 15.43 20.33
CA PRO A 78 -4.04 15.63 19.54
C PRO A 78 -3.54 14.30 18.97
N ILE A 79 -3.07 14.30 17.70
CA ILE A 79 -2.60 13.11 17.02
C ILE A 79 -1.11 13.23 16.75
N GLU A 80 -0.35 12.19 17.09
CA GLU A 80 1.01 11.94 16.64
C GLU A 80 1.02 10.83 15.59
N PHE A 81 1.74 11.02 14.51
CA PHE A 81 1.88 10.02 13.44
C PHE A 81 3.27 9.39 13.49
N ARG A 82 3.32 8.05 13.43
CA ARG A 82 4.57 7.27 13.37
C ARG A 82 4.58 6.34 12.16
N THR A 83 5.78 5.99 11.72
CA THR A 83 5.99 5.06 10.61
C THR A 83 6.79 3.86 11.06
N TYR A 84 6.37 2.67 10.66
CA TYR A 84 7.07 1.41 10.90
C TYR A 84 7.44 0.76 9.58
N ASP A 85 8.66 0.21 9.55
CA ASP A 85 9.18 -0.54 8.41
C ASP A 85 8.94 -2.03 8.62
N ASN A 86 8.15 -2.65 7.75
CA ASN A 86 7.90 -4.09 7.74
C ASN A 86 8.73 -4.84 6.70
N SER A 87 9.68 -4.16 6.06
CA SER A 87 10.61 -4.74 5.12
C SER A 87 11.98 -5.05 5.73
N THR A 88 12.84 -5.68 4.96
CA THR A 88 14.22 -5.93 5.31
C THR A 88 15.15 -5.66 4.13
N GLU A 89 16.38 -5.20 4.40
CA GLU A 89 17.40 -4.99 3.37
C GLU A 89 17.69 -6.28 2.57
N GLU A 90 17.65 -7.45 3.23
CA GLU A 90 17.91 -8.74 2.60
C GLU A 90 16.87 -9.12 1.55
N LYS A 91 15.56 -8.88 1.84
CA LYS A 91 14.47 -9.17 0.90
C LYS A 91 14.23 -8.04 -0.08
N GLY A 92 14.48 -6.79 0.30
CA GLY A 92 14.05 -5.61 -0.44
C GLY A 92 12.51 -5.50 -0.55
N ALA A 93 11.79 -6.22 0.28
CA ALA A 93 10.34 -6.34 0.33
C ALA A 93 9.89 -6.58 1.77
N TRP A 94 8.57 -6.63 2.01
CA TRP A 94 8.01 -6.96 3.31
C TRP A 94 8.52 -8.32 3.84
N ASP A 95 8.56 -8.48 5.18
CA ASP A 95 9.12 -9.65 5.83
C ASP A 95 8.23 -10.11 6.99
N ASP A 96 7.92 -11.43 7.04
CA ASP A 96 7.07 -12.02 8.08
C ASP A 96 7.54 -11.70 9.49
N ALA A 97 8.86 -11.79 9.73
CA ALA A 97 9.43 -11.54 11.05
C ALA A 97 9.42 -10.04 11.40
N ALA A 98 9.55 -9.16 10.40
CA ALA A 98 9.41 -7.72 10.59
C ALA A 98 7.96 -7.37 10.95
N CYS A 99 6.97 -7.87 10.20
CA CYS A 99 5.55 -7.70 10.52
C CYS A 99 5.21 -8.22 11.91
N ALA A 100 5.71 -9.40 12.29
CA ALA A 100 5.48 -9.96 13.62
C ALA A 100 6.13 -9.13 14.74
N ARG A 101 7.32 -8.57 14.52
CA ARG A 101 7.94 -7.63 15.47
C ARG A 101 7.15 -6.34 15.61
N ASN A 102 6.77 -5.74 14.48
CA ASN A 102 5.98 -4.49 14.48
C ASN A 102 4.65 -4.69 15.21
N ALA A 103 3.95 -5.80 14.99
CA ALA A 103 2.73 -6.12 15.72
C ALA A 103 2.92 -6.08 17.24
N GLN A 104 4.06 -6.59 17.76
CA GLN A 104 4.37 -6.53 19.19
C GLN A 104 4.73 -5.12 19.64
N VAL A 105 5.37 -4.31 18.79
CA VAL A 105 5.67 -2.91 19.10
C VAL A 105 4.37 -2.11 19.20
N HIS A 106 3.46 -2.25 18.23
CA HIS A 106 2.15 -1.60 18.25
C HIS A 106 1.38 -1.84 19.56
N VAL A 107 1.26 -3.09 19.99
CA VAL A 107 0.53 -3.40 21.23
C VAL A 107 1.27 -2.99 22.49
N SER A 108 2.60 -2.80 22.45
CA SER A 108 3.40 -2.43 23.61
C SER A 108 3.32 -0.93 23.97
N ASP A 109 2.90 -0.07 23.04
CA ASP A 109 2.74 1.36 23.28
C ASP A 109 1.28 1.70 23.59
N PRO A 110 0.91 2.00 24.82
CA PRO A 110 -0.49 2.27 25.19
C PRO A 110 -1.05 3.57 24.57
N SER A 111 -0.21 4.44 24.04
CA SER A 111 -0.64 5.65 23.33
C SER A 111 -1.03 5.38 21.86
N GLU A 112 -0.58 4.28 21.29
CA GLU A 112 -0.91 3.89 19.93
C GLU A 112 -2.27 3.19 19.89
N ILE A 113 -3.19 3.72 19.08
CA ILE A 113 -4.59 3.30 19.09
C ILE A 113 -5.10 2.79 17.76
N ALA A 114 -4.41 3.08 16.66
CA ALA A 114 -4.78 2.60 15.34
C ALA A 114 -3.60 2.57 14.36
N VAL A 115 -3.70 1.69 13.36
CA VAL A 115 -2.69 1.50 12.32
C VAL A 115 -3.33 1.74 10.94
N VAL A 116 -2.69 2.58 10.12
CA VAL A 116 -2.95 2.72 8.68
C VAL A 116 -2.11 1.67 7.95
N GLY A 117 -2.75 0.77 7.24
CA GLY A 117 -2.04 -0.31 6.56
C GLY A 117 -2.37 -1.70 7.12
N PRO A 118 -1.46 -2.65 6.92
CA PRO A 118 -0.26 -2.57 6.09
C PRO A 118 -0.57 -2.58 4.59
N TYR A 119 0.48 -2.41 3.77
CA TYR A 119 0.36 -2.52 2.32
C TYR A 119 0.09 -3.99 1.91
N ASN A 120 0.92 -4.91 2.38
CA ASN A 120 0.89 -6.30 1.97
C ASN A 120 -0.15 -7.13 2.75
N SER A 121 -0.98 -7.88 2.03
CA SER A 121 -2.01 -8.74 2.63
C SER A 121 -1.44 -9.84 3.55
N GLY A 122 -0.24 -10.37 3.23
CA GLY A 122 0.46 -11.33 4.09
C GLY A 122 0.82 -10.73 5.44
N CYS A 123 1.36 -9.50 5.43
CA CYS A 123 1.66 -8.75 6.65
C CYS A 123 0.39 -8.47 7.47
N ALA A 124 -0.72 -8.07 6.81
CA ALA A 124 -2.00 -7.87 7.47
C ALA A 124 -2.48 -9.12 8.23
N LYS A 125 -2.32 -10.31 7.63
CA LYS A 125 -2.68 -11.59 8.27
C LYS A 125 -1.83 -11.92 9.50
N ILE A 126 -0.62 -11.37 9.58
CA ILE A 126 0.27 -11.52 10.75
C ILE A 126 -0.09 -10.52 11.84
N ILE A 127 -0.32 -9.25 11.48
CA ILE A 127 -0.53 -8.15 12.42
C ILE A 127 -1.94 -8.22 13.03
N ALA A 128 -2.98 -8.38 12.22
CA ALA A 128 -4.38 -8.30 12.66
C ALA A 128 -4.71 -9.16 13.88
N PRO A 129 -4.33 -10.46 13.96
CA PRO A 129 -4.64 -11.28 15.13
C PRO A 129 -3.88 -10.89 16.39
N VAL A 130 -2.74 -10.24 16.28
CA VAL A 130 -1.98 -9.70 17.44
C VAL A 130 -2.68 -8.47 17.98
N LEU A 131 -3.02 -7.51 17.11
CA LEU A 131 -3.76 -6.31 17.48
C LEU A 131 -5.18 -6.64 18.01
N ASN A 132 -5.77 -7.72 17.51
CA ASN A 132 -7.08 -8.20 17.94
C ASN A 132 -7.09 -8.66 19.40
N GLN A 133 -5.98 -9.25 19.88
CA GLN A 133 -5.84 -9.82 21.23
C GLN A 133 -5.22 -8.86 22.23
N ASP A 134 -5.11 -7.59 21.90
CA ASP A 134 -4.55 -6.61 22.82
C ASP A 134 -5.35 -6.55 24.13
N PRO A 135 -4.69 -6.59 25.32
CA PRO A 135 -5.38 -6.57 26.62
C PRO A 135 -6.20 -5.30 26.86
N ASP A 136 -5.82 -4.18 26.26
CA ASP A 136 -6.49 -2.88 26.39
C ASP A 136 -7.65 -2.71 25.36
N GLY A 137 -7.99 -3.78 24.66
CA GLY A 137 -9.02 -3.86 23.63
C GLY A 137 -8.44 -3.99 22.21
N PRO A 138 -9.19 -4.58 21.27
CA PRO A 138 -8.75 -4.71 19.88
C PRO A 138 -8.33 -3.36 19.30
N MET A 139 -7.11 -3.29 18.74
CA MET A 139 -6.62 -2.07 18.09
C MET A 139 -7.06 -2.04 16.63
N LEU A 140 -7.65 -0.92 16.21
CA LEU A 140 -8.13 -0.72 14.85
C LEU A 140 -6.98 -0.73 13.84
N MET A 141 -7.17 -1.43 12.73
CA MET A 141 -6.30 -1.42 11.56
C MET A 141 -7.14 -1.14 10.31
N VAL A 142 -6.82 -0.08 9.57
CA VAL A 142 -7.51 0.27 8.32
C VAL A 142 -6.51 0.29 7.18
N SER A 143 -6.64 -0.67 6.26
CA SER A 143 -5.71 -0.78 5.14
C SER A 143 -6.20 -0.04 3.90
N HIS A 144 -5.23 0.59 3.24
CA HIS A 144 -5.38 1.26 1.96
C HIS A 144 -4.97 0.37 0.76
N ALA A 145 -4.47 -0.86 1.03
CA ALA A 145 -3.88 -1.71 -0.01
C ALA A 145 -4.00 -3.22 0.22
N SER A 146 -4.29 -3.70 1.44
CA SER A 146 -4.43 -5.14 1.69
C SER A 146 -5.76 -5.68 1.14
N THR A 147 -5.73 -6.22 -0.07
CA THR A 147 -6.89 -6.58 -0.88
C THR A 147 -7.35 -8.03 -0.73
N ASN A 148 -6.54 -8.91 -0.06
CA ASN A 148 -6.88 -10.33 0.03
C ASN A 148 -8.25 -10.56 0.70
N PRO A 149 -9.18 -11.29 0.02
CA PRO A 149 -10.53 -11.50 0.53
C PRO A 149 -10.57 -12.23 1.87
N GLY A 150 -9.60 -13.11 2.14
CA GLY A 150 -9.56 -13.91 3.37
C GLY A 150 -9.43 -13.11 4.65
N LEU A 151 -9.02 -11.83 4.58
CA LEU A 151 -8.99 -10.93 5.74
C LEU A 151 -10.38 -10.59 6.28
N THR A 152 -11.43 -10.65 5.45
CA THR A 152 -12.76 -10.16 5.79
C THR A 152 -13.88 -11.14 5.53
N LYS A 153 -13.66 -12.11 4.65
CA LYS A 153 -14.67 -13.11 4.25
C LYS A 153 -14.07 -14.51 4.06
N ALA A 154 -14.92 -15.51 3.99
CA ALA A 154 -14.50 -16.89 3.74
C ALA A 154 -13.79 -17.01 2.39
N TRP A 155 -12.51 -17.37 2.40
CA TRP A 155 -11.67 -17.51 1.21
C TRP A 155 -10.82 -18.78 1.25
N ALA A 156 -10.13 -19.02 2.36
CA ALA A 156 -9.42 -20.24 2.65
C ALA A 156 -9.95 -20.88 3.95
N PRO A 157 -9.62 -22.14 4.26
CA PRO A 157 -10.10 -22.82 5.47
C PRO A 157 -9.80 -22.03 6.75
N GLY A 158 -10.85 -21.69 7.51
CA GLY A 158 -10.75 -20.95 8.76
C GLY A 158 -10.71 -19.42 8.64
N GLU A 159 -10.64 -18.88 7.43
CA GLU A 159 -10.73 -17.43 7.21
C GLU A 159 -12.19 -16.96 7.17
N PRO A 160 -12.47 -15.77 7.66
CA PRO A 160 -11.56 -14.79 8.28
C PRO A 160 -11.37 -14.98 9.79
N GLU A 161 -12.07 -15.91 10.44
CA GLU A 161 -12.19 -16.03 11.91
C GLU A 161 -10.83 -16.22 12.60
N ILE A 162 -9.86 -16.83 11.92
CA ILE A 162 -8.50 -17.03 12.46
C ILE A 162 -7.76 -15.72 12.74
N TYR A 163 -8.20 -14.61 12.13
CA TYR A 163 -7.60 -13.27 12.33
C TYR A 163 -8.29 -12.49 13.46
N TYR A 164 -9.42 -13.00 13.95
CA TYR A 164 -10.24 -12.33 14.98
C TYR A 164 -10.49 -13.28 16.19
N PRO A 165 -9.42 -13.67 16.92
CA PRO A 165 -9.55 -14.66 17.99
C PRO A 165 -10.42 -14.19 19.16
N THR A 166 -10.66 -12.89 19.36
CA THR A 166 -11.62 -12.37 20.35
C THR A 166 -13.07 -12.51 19.90
N GLY A 167 -13.31 -12.72 18.60
CA GLY A 167 -14.64 -12.71 17.98
C GLY A 167 -15.07 -11.30 17.49
N ASP A 168 -14.36 -10.25 17.88
CA ASP A 168 -14.61 -8.89 17.45
C ASP A 168 -13.70 -8.52 16.27
N ARG A 169 -14.20 -7.74 15.33
CA ARG A 169 -13.38 -7.28 14.20
C ARG A 169 -12.54 -6.07 14.59
N ASN A 170 -11.33 -5.99 14.02
CA ASN A 170 -10.43 -4.86 14.17
C ASN A 170 -9.73 -4.47 12.86
N PHE A 171 -10.02 -5.15 11.76
CA PHE A 171 -9.48 -4.83 10.44
C PHE A 171 -10.59 -4.35 9.49
N GLY A 172 -10.35 -3.21 8.83
CA GLY A 172 -11.12 -2.70 7.72
C GLY A 172 -10.22 -2.25 6.57
N ARG A 173 -10.82 -1.96 5.42
CA ARG A 173 -10.10 -1.46 4.25
C ARG A 173 -10.92 -0.45 3.45
N VAL A 174 -10.22 0.42 2.71
CA VAL A 174 -10.82 1.44 1.85
C VAL A 174 -10.59 1.19 0.36
N VAL A 175 -10.17 -0.03 0.00
CA VAL A 175 -9.96 -0.52 -1.37
C VAL A 175 -10.87 -1.73 -1.64
N THR A 176 -11.11 -2.02 -2.92
CA THR A 176 -11.82 -3.25 -3.31
C THR A 176 -10.95 -4.47 -3.08
N THR A 177 -11.51 -5.66 -3.26
CA THR A 177 -10.84 -6.93 -2.95
C THR A 177 -10.37 -7.66 -4.20
N ASP A 178 -9.38 -8.57 -4.05
CA ASP A 178 -8.76 -9.36 -5.14
C ASP A 178 -9.77 -10.14 -5.97
N ASP A 179 -10.88 -10.61 -5.37
CA ASP A 179 -11.92 -11.30 -6.13
C ASP A 179 -12.63 -10.38 -7.12
N ASN A 180 -12.73 -9.07 -6.84
CA ASN A 180 -13.19 -8.09 -7.82
C ASN A 180 -12.05 -7.75 -8.81
N GLN A 181 -10.82 -7.57 -8.35
CA GLN A 181 -9.69 -7.18 -9.20
C GLN A 181 -9.32 -8.28 -10.21
N GLY A 182 -9.13 -9.52 -9.76
CA GLY A 182 -8.83 -10.66 -10.63
C GLY A 182 -9.95 -10.95 -11.62
N ALA A 183 -11.23 -10.83 -11.16
CA ALA A 183 -12.37 -10.96 -12.06
C ALA A 183 -12.42 -9.84 -13.10
N ALA A 184 -12.13 -8.58 -12.73
CA ALA A 184 -12.06 -7.47 -13.66
C ALA A 184 -10.99 -7.70 -14.73
N ALA A 185 -9.80 -8.18 -14.35
CA ALA A 185 -8.72 -8.52 -15.26
C ALA A 185 -9.15 -9.58 -16.29
N ALA A 186 -9.74 -10.69 -15.85
CA ALA A 186 -10.20 -11.76 -16.74
C ALA A 186 -11.32 -11.28 -17.68
N GLN A 187 -12.30 -10.52 -17.16
CA GLN A 187 -13.37 -9.95 -17.97
C GLN A 187 -12.85 -8.98 -19.04
N PHE A 188 -11.93 -8.10 -18.66
CA PHE A 188 -11.31 -7.14 -19.60
C PHE A 188 -10.53 -7.88 -20.68
N MET A 189 -9.67 -8.83 -20.32
CA MET A 189 -8.90 -9.63 -21.28
C MET A 189 -9.80 -10.39 -22.24
N ALA A 190 -10.87 -11.03 -21.76
CA ALA A 190 -11.80 -11.74 -22.62
C ALA A 190 -12.56 -10.82 -23.57
N LYS A 191 -13.06 -9.69 -23.03
CA LYS A 191 -14.02 -8.84 -23.75
C LYS A 191 -13.36 -7.82 -24.65
N GLU A 192 -12.31 -7.13 -24.17
CA GLU A 192 -11.65 -6.07 -24.94
C GLU A 192 -10.45 -6.60 -25.72
N LEU A 193 -9.61 -7.43 -25.11
CA LEU A 193 -8.38 -7.95 -25.74
C LEU A 193 -8.59 -9.27 -26.48
N LYS A 194 -9.78 -9.89 -26.36
CA LYS A 194 -10.16 -11.13 -27.06
C LYS A 194 -9.27 -12.33 -26.75
N VAL A 195 -8.63 -12.35 -25.60
CA VAL A 195 -7.80 -13.46 -25.13
C VAL A 195 -8.62 -14.75 -25.06
N LYS A 196 -8.01 -15.87 -25.44
CA LYS A 196 -8.59 -17.21 -25.38
C LYS A 196 -7.76 -18.20 -24.57
N LYS A 197 -6.46 -17.97 -24.46
CA LYS A 197 -5.52 -18.85 -23.77
C LYS A 197 -4.59 -18.03 -22.91
N CYS A 198 -4.61 -18.25 -21.62
CA CYS A 198 -3.76 -17.52 -20.69
C CYS A 198 -2.88 -18.46 -19.86
N PHE A 199 -1.66 -18.07 -19.63
CA PHE A 199 -0.82 -18.66 -18.62
C PHE A 199 -0.81 -17.71 -17.40
N VAL A 200 -0.88 -18.26 -16.20
CA VAL A 200 -0.87 -17.49 -14.95
C VAL A 200 0.42 -17.81 -14.21
N ILE A 201 1.05 -16.79 -13.66
CA ILE A 201 2.17 -16.97 -12.72
C ILE A 201 1.89 -16.17 -11.45
N ASN A 202 2.41 -16.62 -10.30
CA ASN A 202 2.22 -15.96 -9.02
C ASN A 202 3.52 -15.95 -8.17
N ASP A 203 3.64 -14.95 -7.28
CA ASP A 203 4.83 -14.75 -6.44
C ASP A 203 4.88 -15.60 -5.17
N ARG A 204 3.98 -16.58 -5.02
CA ARG A 204 3.79 -17.43 -3.83
C ARG A 204 3.27 -16.70 -2.60
N GLU A 205 3.15 -15.38 -2.64
CA GLU A 205 2.66 -14.59 -1.53
C GLU A 205 1.12 -14.66 -1.41
N THR A 206 0.63 -14.29 -0.24
CA THR A 206 -0.81 -14.28 0.05
C THR A 206 -1.62 -13.49 -0.97
N TYR A 207 -1.10 -12.32 -1.35
CA TYR A 207 -1.72 -11.45 -2.34
C TYR A 207 -1.69 -12.10 -3.73
N GLY A 208 -0.52 -12.43 -4.26
CA GLY A 208 -0.39 -12.98 -5.61
C GLY A 208 -1.15 -14.28 -5.81
N GLN A 209 -1.13 -15.20 -4.83
CA GLN A 209 -1.95 -16.41 -4.88
C GLN A 209 -3.45 -16.09 -4.88
N GLY A 210 -3.88 -15.07 -4.10
CA GLY A 210 -5.27 -14.66 -4.00
C GLY A 210 -5.80 -14.10 -5.30
N VAL A 211 -5.10 -13.14 -5.90
CA VAL A 211 -5.51 -12.49 -7.15
C VAL A 211 -5.36 -13.44 -8.35
N ALA A 212 -4.36 -14.35 -8.35
CA ALA A 212 -4.24 -15.42 -9.35
C ALA A 212 -5.46 -16.35 -9.32
N LYS A 213 -5.87 -16.77 -8.11
CA LYS A 213 -7.07 -17.60 -7.95
C LYS A 213 -8.32 -16.91 -8.48
N ALA A 214 -8.52 -15.64 -8.13
CA ALA A 214 -9.66 -14.86 -8.60
C ALA A 214 -9.70 -14.72 -10.12
N PHE A 215 -8.55 -14.46 -10.74
CA PHE A 215 -8.42 -14.44 -12.19
C PHE A 215 -8.77 -15.80 -12.84
N VAL A 216 -8.22 -16.89 -12.31
CA VAL A 216 -8.46 -18.26 -12.84
C VAL A 216 -9.93 -18.64 -12.72
N ASP A 217 -10.56 -18.35 -11.58
CA ASP A 217 -11.98 -18.66 -11.34
C ASP A 217 -12.87 -17.93 -12.37
N GLU A 218 -12.66 -16.64 -12.59
CA GLU A 218 -13.43 -15.86 -13.56
C GLU A 218 -13.08 -16.22 -15.02
N ALA A 219 -11.82 -16.54 -15.33
CA ALA A 219 -11.38 -16.94 -16.66
C ALA A 219 -12.18 -18.14 -17.19
N ALA A 220 -12.50 -19.10 -16.30
CA ALA A 220 -13.32 -20.26 -16.65
C ALA A 220 -14.75 -19.86 -17.08
N GLU A 221 -15.31 -18.81 -16.49
CA GLU A 221 -16.65 -18.26 -16.82
C GLU A 221 -16.62 -17.40 -18.10
N ARG A 222 -15.44 -17.04 -18.60
CA ARG A 222 -15.24 -16.16 -19.78
C ARG A 222 -14.65 -16.84 -21.00
N ASP A 223 -14.66 -18.18 -21.03
CA ASP A 223 -14.08 -18.97 -22.13
C ASP A 223 -12.59 -18.67 -22.38
N ILE A 224 -11.83 -18.39 -21.32
CA ILE A 224 -10.36 -18.32 -21.36
C ILE A 224 -9.81 -19.64 -20.82
N GLU A 225 -9.10 -20.38 -21.68
CA GLU A 225 -8.39 -21.59 -21.29
C GLU A 225 -7.14 -21.24 -20.49
N ILE A 226 -7.04 -21.70 -19.24
CA ILE A 226 -5.83 -21.54 -18.41
C ILE A 226 -4.88 -22.69 -18.75
N LEU A 227 -3.74 -22.34 -19.33
CA LEU A 227 -2.73 -23.29 -19.81
C LEU A 227 -1.79 -23.77 -18.70
N GLY A 228 -1.69 -23.03 -17.61
CA GLY A 228 -0.92 -23.33 -16.43
C GLY A 228 -1.04 -22.22 -15.38
N ASN A 229 -0.67 -22.55 -14.15
CA ASN A 229 -0.59 -21.60 -13.03
C ASN A 229 0.63 -22.01 -12.19
N GLU A 230 1.76 -21.33 -12.45
CA GLU A 230 3.05 -21.66 -11.87
C GLU A 230 3.57 -20.51 -10.97
N PRO A 231 4.22 -20.83 -9.87
CA PRO A 231 4.85 -19.80 -9.06
C PRO A 231 6.21 -19.39 -9.63
N TRP A 232 6.61 -18.14 -9.36
CA TRP A 232 8.02 -17.74 -9.45
C TRP A 232 8.62 -17.56 -8.07
N ASP A 233 9.94 -17.56 -7.99
CA ASP A 233 10.70 -17.37 -6.77
C ASP A 233 11.54 -16.10 -6.90
N ALA A 234 11.32 -15.13 -6.00
CA ALA A 234 12.02 -13.85 -6.02
C ALA A 234 13.57 -13.98 -5.85
N GLY A 235 14.04 -15.09 -5.28
CA GLY A 235 15.47 -15.34 -5.07
C GLY A 235 16.21 -15.88 -6.28
N GLN A 236 15.59 -15.98 -7.46
CA GLN A 236 16.25 -16.47 -8.68
C GLN A 236 16.90 -15.33 -9.45
N ASP A 237 18.07 -15.62 -10.04
CA ASP A 237 18.79 -14.67 -10.89
C ASP A 237 18.13 -14.49 -12.27
N ASP A 238 17.44 -15.53 -12.78
CA ASP A 238 16.69 -15.51 -14.03
C ASP A 238 15.50 -16.47 -14.00
N TYR A 239 14.58 -16.32 -14.98
CA TYR A 239 13.35 -17.10 -15.14
C TYR A 239 13.31 -17.85 -16.47
N ALA A 240 14.45 -18.12 -17.09
CA ALA A 240 14.55 -18.77 -18.39
C ALA A 240 13.79 -20.10 -18.48
N GLU A 241 13.93 -20.97 -17.46
CA GLU A 241 13.23 -22.26 -17.43
C GLU A 241 11.71 -22.10 -17.37
N LEU A 242 11.22 -21.14 -16.58
CA LEU A 242 9.80 -20.81 -16.47
C LEU A 242 9.25 -20.32 -17.81
N PHE A 243 9.93 -19.38 -18.45
CA PHE A 243 9.46 -18.81 -19.71
C PHE A 243 9.60 -19.77 -20.90
N GLU A 244 10.56 -20.66 -20.93
CA GLU A 244 10.60 -21.76 -21.90
C GLU A 244 9.44 -22.74 -21.72
N LEU A 245 9.04 -23.05 -20.50
CA LEU A 245 7.82 -23.82 -20.21
C LEU A 245 6.57 -23.10 -20.76
N ILE A 246 6.40 -21.81 -20.42
CA ILE A 246 5.27 -20.99 -20.85
C ILE A 246 5.20 -20.93 -22.39
N LYS A 247 6.32 -20.72 -23.05
CA LYS A 247 6.45 -20.66 -24.51
C LYS A 247 5.95 -21.93 -25.22
N THR A 248 6.23 -23.10 -24.63
CA THR A 248 5.76 -24.38 -25.20
C THR A 248 4.24 -24.52 -25.20
N SER A 249 3.55 -23.86 -24.26
CA SER A 249 2.10 -23.86 -24.14
C SER A 249 1.39 -22.93 -25.12
N LYS A 250 2.12 -21.98 -25.75
CA LYS A 250 1.65 -21.01 -26.74
C LYS A 250 0.45 -20.18 -26.23
N PRO A 251 0.59 -19.42 -25.15
CA PRO A 251 -0.47 -18.59 -24.63
C PRO A 251 -0.71 -17.35 -25.51
N ASP A 252 -1.95 -16.84 -25.49
CA ASP A 252 -2.29 -15.52 -26.02
C ASP A 252 -1.95 -14.44 -25.01
N CYS A 253 -1.96 -14.79 -23.72
CA CYS A 253 -1.65 -13.87 -22.63
C CYS A 253 -0.88 -14.52 -21.49
N LEU A 254 -0.20 -13.64 -20.73
CA LEU A 254 0.39 -13.92 -19.43
C LEU A 254 -0.28 -13.02 -18.38
N TYR A 255 -0.81 -13.61 -17.30
CA TYR A 255 -1.24 -12.89 -16.11
C TYR A 255 -0.19 -13.07 -15.01
N ILE A 256 0.42 -11.95 -14.59
CA ILE A 256 1.49 -11.92 -13.59
C ILE A 256 0.89 -11.49 -12.26
N ALA A 257 0.57 -12.44 -11.38
CA ALA A 257 -0.12 -12.20 -10.12
C ALA A 257 0.88 -12.09 -8.96
N GLY A 258 1.16 -10.88 -8.51
CA GLY A 258 2.09 -10.61 -7.41
C GLY A 258 2.53 -9.16 -7.35
N THR A 259 3.66 -8.90 -6.73
CA THR A 259 4.22 -7.56 -6.56
C THR A 259 5.56 -7.41 -7.28
N TYR A 260 5.84 -6.20 -7.76
CA TYR A 260 7.06 -5.89 -8.51
C TYR A 260 8.34 -6.04 -7.67
N ASP A 261 8.26 -5.78 -6.36
CA ASP A 261 9.37 -5.94 -5.41
C ASP A 261 9.82 -7.40 -5.21
N HIS A 262 9.03 -8.37 -5.68
CA HIS A 262 9.42 -9.77 -5.74
C HIS A 262 10.16 -10.13 -7.02
N ASN A 263 11.21 -9.37 -7.35
CA ASN A 263 12.05 -9.52 -8.53
C ASN A 263 11.29 -9.32 -9.86
N GLY A 264 10.27 -8.48 -9.86
CA GLY A 264 9.45 -8.17 -11.03
C GLY A 264 10.26 -7.59 -12.18
N ALA A 265 11.31 -6.82 -11.90
CA ALA A 265 12.19 -6.26 -12.92
C ALA A 265 12.84 -7.35 -13.78
N GLN A 266 13.40 -8.41 -13.17
CA GLN A 266 13.97 -9.53 -13.92
C GLN A 266 12.90 -10.33 -14.63
N LEU A 267 11.75 -10.55 -13.95
CA LEU A 267 10.64 -11.29 -14.52
C LEU A 267 10.13 -10.67 -15.84
N ILE A 268 9.96 -9.34 -15.88
CA ILE A 268 9.50 -8.61 -17.07
C ILE A 268 10.56 -8.63 -18.18
N ARG A 269 11.86 -8.51 -17.85
CA ARG A 269 12.94 -8.66 -18.85
C ARG A 269 12.91 -10.02 -19.52
N ASP A 270 12.88 -11.08 -18.72
CA ASP A 270 12.87 -12.45 -19.24
C ASP A 270 11.59 -12.75 -20.00
N LYS A 271 10.43 -12.23 -19.57
CA LYS A 271 9.20 -12.33 -20.32
C LYS A 271 9.37 -11.80 -21.76
N VAL A 272 9.96 -10.62 -21.92
CA VAL A 272 10.15 -10.02 -23.25
C VAL A 272 11.21 -10.80 -24.04
N GLU A 273 12.28 -11.24 -23.41
CA GLU A 273 13.34 -12.03 -24.07
C GLU A 273 12.80 -13.35 -24.63
N PHE A 274 11.99 -14.09 -23.86
CA PHE A 274 11.55 -15.44 -24.23
C PHE A 274 10.22 -15.48 -24.99
N LEU A 275 9.28 -14.58 -24.67
CA LEU A 275 7.93 -14.59 -25.23
C LEU A 275 7.66 -13.44 -26.22
N GLY A 276 8.58 -12.50 -26.39
CA GLY A 276 8.41 -11.29 -27.17
C GLY A 276 7.75 -10.17 -26.39
N ASP A 277 7.48 -9.05 -27.07
CA ASP A 277 6.85 -7.87 -26.50
C ASP A 277 5.46 -8.15 -25.88
N ASN A 278 4.91 -7.14 -25.20
CA ASN A 278 3.64 -7.29 -24.50
C ASN A 278 2.40 -7.19 -25.40
N GLU A 279 2.58 -6.94 -26.70
CA GLU A 279 1.54 -7.05 -27.73
C GLU A 279 1.52 -8.47 -28.36
N THR A 280 2.68 -9.12 -28.47
CA THR A 280 2.81 -10.49 -29.02
C THR A 280 2.21 -11.52 -28.07
N VAL A 281 2.55 -11.46 -26.78
CA VAL A 281 1.88 -12.19 -25.71
C VAL A 281 1.38 -11.12 -24.74
N ILE A 282 0.08 -10.87 -24.77
CA ILE A 282 -0.56 -9.84 -23.94
C ILE A 282 -0.21 -10.07 -22.49
N THR A 283 0.38 -9.06 -21.84
CA THR A 283 0.77 -9.15 -20.44
C THR A 283 -0.11 -8.25 -19.60
N MET A 284 -0.64 -8.79 -18.52
CA MET A 284 -1.38 -8.02 -17.52
C MET A 284 -0.90 -8.39 -16.11
N ALA A 285 -0.78 -7.38 -15.27
CA ALA A 285 -0.46 -7.53 -13.85
C ALA A 285 -1.50 -6.76 -13.01
N PRO A 286 -1.66 -7.10 -11.72
CA PRO A 286 -2.49 -6.34 -10.79
C PRO A 286 -1.74 -5.13 -10.23
N ASP A 287 -2.38 -4.39 -9.32
CA ASP A 287 -1.84 -3.17 -8.67
C ASP A 287 -0.56 -3.39 -7.86
N GLY A 288 -0.20 -4.62 -7.57
CA GLY A 288 1.14 -4.95 -7.05
C GLY A 288 2.30 -4.61 -7.99
N PHE A 289 2.03 -4.19 -9.22
CA PHE A 289 3.00 -3.65 -10.18
C PHE A 289 2.83 -2.15 -10.43
N SER A 290 1.81 -1.51 -9.86
CA SER A 290 1.54 -0.08 -10.02
C SER A 290 2.30 0.77 -9.01
N GLY A 291 2.74 1.97 -9.45
CA GLY A 291 3.39 2.94 -8.56
C GLY A 291 4.86 2.63 -8.25
N TYR A 292 5.53 1.85 -9.06
CA TYR A 292 6.98 1.60 -8.96
C TYR A 292 7.72 2.41 -10.03
N PRO A 293 8.54 3.42 -9.65
CA PRO A 293 9.30 4.20 -10.63
C PRO A 293 10.19 3.33 -11.53
N GLU A 294 10.85 2.30 -10.97
CA GLU A 294 11.69 1.39 -11.72
C GLU A 294 10.90 0.59 -12.76
N PHE A 295 9.64 0.24 -12.49
CA PHE A 295 8.78 -0.43 -13.46
C PHE A 295 8.36 0.52 -14.59
N GLN A 296 8.03 1.77 -14.25
CA GLN A 296 7.67 2.78 -15.23
C GLN A 296 8.83 3.12 -16.17
N GLU A 297 10.05 3.19 -15.64
CA GLU A 297 11.27 3.46 -16.41
C GLU A 297 11.78 2.26 -17.21
N GLN A 298 11.27 1.04 -16.93
CA GLN A 298 11.73 -0.19 -17.56
C GLN A 298 11.19 -0.31 -18.99
N PRO A 299 12.05 -0.38 -20.05
CA PRO A 299 11.59 -0.45 -21.43
C PRO A 299 10.72 -1.67 -21.72
N GLU A 300 10.98 -2.81 -21.08
CA GLU A 300 10.25 -4.06 -21.25
C GLU A 300 8.86 -4.01 -20.62
N ALA A 301 8.56 -3.02 -19.78
CA ALA A 301 7.22 -2.82 -19.21
C ALA A 301 6.22 -2.21 -20.21
N GLN A 302 6.70 -1.61 -21.31
CA GLN A 302 5.82 -1.02 -22.32
C GLN A 302 4.80 -2.03 -22.86
N GLY A 303 3.52 -1.63 -22.89
CA GLY A 303 2.41 -2.48 -23.33
C GLY A 303 1.88 -3.46 -22.28
N VAL A 304 2.39 -3.43 -21.03
CA VAL A 304 1.81 -4.18 -19.92
C VAL A 304 0.52 -3.49 -19.47
N TYR A 305 -0.58 -4.25 -19.44
CA TYR A 305 -1.81 -3.80 -18.81
C TYR A 305 -1.73 -3.97 -17.29
N LEU A 306 -2.33 -3.03 -16.55
CA LEU A 306 -2.45 -3.12 -15.10
C LEU A 306 -3.92 -3.04 -14.69
N THR A 307 -4.26 -3.65 -13.56
CA THR A 307 -5.49 -3.34 -12.84
C THR A 307 -5.15 -2.66 -11.53
N PHE A 308 -5.92 -1.65 -11.14
CA PHE A 308 -5.81 -0.99 -9.86
C PHE A 308 -7.09 -1.21 -9.06
N ALA A 309 -6.96 -1.56 -7.77
CA ALA A 309 -8.08 -1.91 -6.89
C ALA A 309 -8.86 -0.68 -6.38
N GLY A 310 -9.21 0.21 -7.30
CA GLY A 310 -9.88 1.48 -7.03
C GLY A 310 -9.85 2.39 -8.24
N GLN A 311 -9.91 3.71 -7.99
CA GLN A 311 -9.67 4.76 -8.99
C GLN A 311 -8.17 5.10 -8.98
N ASP A 312 -7.60 5.30 -10.14
CA ASP A 312 -6.23 5.79 -10.32
C ASP A 312 -6.07 7.28 -9.92
N LEU A 313 -4.84 7.75 -9.86
CA LEU A 313 -4.52 9.10 -9.41
C LEU A 313 -5.17 10.18 -10.29
N ASP A 314 -5.10 10.02 -11.61
CA ASP A 314 -5.66 10.98 -12.55
C ASP A 314 -7.19 11.07 -12.40
N SER A 315 -7.87 9.92 -12.34
CA SER A 315 -9.33 9.87 -12.12
C SER A 315 -9.75 10.53 -10.80
N LEU A 316 -8.98 10.34 -9.72
CA LEU A 316 -9.28 10.95 -8.41
C LEU A 316 -9.08 12.47 -8.41
N THR A 317 -8.18 12.99 -9.24
CA THR A 317 -7.84 14.42 -9.26
C THR A 317 -8.56 15.21 -10.36
N GLU A 318 -9.04 14.55 -11.42
CA GLU A 318 -9.70 15.20 -12.56
C GLU A 318 -10.94 16.01 -12.17
N GLU A 319 -11.76 15.50 -11.28
CA GLU A 319 -12.99 16.17 -10.82
C GLU A 319 -12.74 17.30 -9.81
N GLY A 320 -11.47 17.51 -9.42
CA GLY A 320 -11.12 18.48 -8.38
C GLY A 320 -11.35 17.92 -6.96
N GLY A 321 -11.86 18.73 -6.05
CA GLY A 321 -12.14 18.31 -4.68
C GLY A 321 -10.87 18.17 -3.81
N LEU A 322 -10.99 17.36 -2.74
CA LEU A 322 -9.93 17.19 -1.75
C LEU A 322 -8.72 16.46 -2.33
N ALA A 323 -8.91 15.45 -3.18
CA ALA A 323 -7.82 14.73 -3.83
C ALA A 323 -6.93 15.67 -4.65
N ALA A 324 -7.51 16.49 -5.53
CA ALA A 324 -6.76 17.44 -6.34
C ALA A 324 -6.04 18.51 -5.50
N ALA A 325 -6.72 19.01 -4.44
CA ALA A 325 -6.13 20.00 -3.54
C ALA A 325 -4.93 19.42 -2.78
N LEU A 326 -5.07 18.17 -2.29
CA LEU A 326 -4.01 17.51 -1.53
C LEU A 326 -2.83 17.10 -2.42
N THR A 327 -3.09 16.59 -3.63
CA THR A 327 -2.05 16.26 -4.61
C THR A 327 -1.24 17.51 -5.01
N LYS A 328 -1.92 18.62 -5.24
CA LYS A 328 -1.25 19.90 -5.52
C LYS A 328 -0.40 20.37 -4.32
N ALA A 329 -0.94 20.30 -3.10
CA ALA A 329 -0.20 20.66 -1.89
C ALA A 329 1.01 19.77 -1.66
N TYR A 330 0.88 18.47 -2.01
CA TYR A 330 1.98 17.52 -1.97
C TYR A 330 3.10 17.92 -2.93
N GLU A 331 2.78 18.20 -4.20
CA GLU A 331 3.74 18.64 -5.20
C GLU A 331 4.42 19.97 -4.81
N GLU A 332 3.64 20.93 -4.27
CA GLU A 332 4.18 22.21 -3.78
C GLU A 332 5.15 22.02 -2.59
N LYS A 333 4.91 21.02 -1.72
CA LYS A 333 5.73 20.75 -0.52
C LYS A 333 6.97 19.92 -0.83
N PHE A 334 6.84 18.88 -1.65
CA PHE A 334 7.89 17.88 -1.88
C PHE A 334 8.62 18.06 -3.22
N GLY A 335 8.06 18.86 -4.16
CA GLY A 335 8.70 19.21 -5.44
C GLY A 335 8.42 18.20 -6.57
N GLU A 336 7.66 17.14 -6.30
CA GLU A 336 7.27 16.08 -7.24
C GLU A 336 5.85 15.61 -6.94
N PRO A 337 5.10 15.06 -7.91
CA PRO A 337 3.77 14.51 -7.67
C PRO A 337 3.86 13.25 -6.81
N PRO A 338 2.76 12.84 -6.15
CA PRO A 338 2.71 11.55 -5.48
C PRO A 338 2.91 10.41 -6.49
N VAL A 339 3.59 9.35 -6.04
CA VAL A 339 4.01 8.22 -6.91
C VAL A 339 2.81 7.46 -7.49
N SER A 340 1.72 7.36 -6.74
CA SER A 340 0.49 6.66 -7.16
C SER A 340 -0.73 7.13 -6.36
N ALA A 341 -1.91 6.61 -6.70
CA ALA A 341 -3.15 6.82 -5.93
C ALA A 341 -3.08 6.25 -4.50
N SER A 342 -2.14 5.37 -4.20
CA SER A 342 -2.01 4.68 -2.90
C SER A 342 -1.97 5.65 -1.72
N GLY A 343 -1.28 6.80 -1.87
CA GLY A 343 -1.25 7.86 -0.87
C GLY A 343 -2.62 8.45 -0.55
N LEU A 344 -3.48 8.64 -1.57
CA LEU A 344 -4.84 9.14 -1.36
C LEU A 344 -5.74 8.10 -0.68
N TYR A 345 -5.56 6.80 -0.99
CA TYR A 345 -6.25 5.73 -0.27
C TYR A 345 -5.77 5.62 1.18
N ALA A 346 -4.49 5.89 1.46
CA ALA A 346 -4.00 5.95 2.82
C ALA A 346 -4.58 7.15 3.60
N VAL A 347 -4.79 8.28 2.94
CA VAL A 347 -5.56 9.40 3.52
C VAL A 347 -7.00 8.98 3.78
N ALA A 348 -7.66 8.25 2.88
CA ALA A 348 -9.00 7.73 3.10
C ALA A 348 -9.08 6.83 4.34
N ALA A 349 -8.10 5.93 4.52
CA ALA A 349 -7.98 5.12 5.73
C ALA A 349 -7.77 5.99 6.98
N THR A 350 -6.93 7.02 6.87
CA THR A 350 -6.70 8.00 7.94
C THR A 350 -7.98 8.76 8.29
N GLN A 351 -8.78 9.18 7.31
CA GLN A 351 -10.07 9.83 7.54
C GLN A 351 -11.02 8.95 8.38
N VAL A 352 -11.09 7.65 8.07
CA VAL A 352 -11.89 6.69 8.86
C VAL A 352 -11.38 6.60 10.28
N ILE A 353 -10.05 6.50 10.49
CA ILE A 353 -9.43 6.42 11.81
C ILE A 353 -9.70 7.70 12.61
N LEU A 354 -9.47 8.88 12.04
CA LEU A 354 -9.71 10.17 12.72
C LEU A 354 -11.19 10.34 13.10
N ALA A 355 -12.11 9.94 12.22
CA ALA A 355 -13.54 9.99 12.52
C ALA A 355 -13.92 8.99 13.62
N ALA A 356 -13.31 7.81 13.68
CA ALA A 356 -13.52 6.83 14.74
C ALA A 356 -13.01 7.35 16.09
N ILE A 357 -11.81 7.94 16.13
CA ILE A 357 -11.25 8.59 17.34
C ILE A 357 -12.19 9.69 17.81
N ALA A 358 -12.61 10.61 16.94
CA ALA A 358 -13.47 11.74 17.28
C ALA A 358 -14.84 11.33 17.82
N GLN A 359 -15.32 10.12 17.50
CA GLN A 359 -16.62 9.58 17.93
C GLN A 359 -16.49 8.58 19.11
N SER A 360 -15.31 8.36 19.63
CA SER A 360 -15.01 7.40 20.69
C SER A 360 -14.53 8.10 21.98
N ASP A 361 -14.17 7.31 22.97
CA ASP A 361 -13.51 7.77 24.20
C ASP A 361 -11.97 7.79 24.09
N GLY A 362 -11.42 7.60 22.89
CA GLY A 362 -9.98 7.57 22.61
C GLY A 362 -9.27 6.30 23.07
N THR A 363 -9.98 5.30 23.55
CA THR A 363 -9.39 3.97 23.85
C THR A 363 -9.35 3.08 22.61
N ARG A 364 -8.46 2.08 22.56
CA ARG A 364 -8.39 1.07 21.49
C ARG A 364 -9.75 0.43 21.24
N GLN A 365 -10.39 -0.04 22.30
CA GLN A 365 -11.74 -0.62 22.26
C GLN A 365 -12.75 0.35 21.68
N GLY A 366 -12.83 1.59 22.20
CA GLY A 366 -13.78 2.60 21.77
C GLY A 366 -13.61 3.00 20.30
N VAL A 367 -12.36 3.16 19.84
CA VAL A 367 -12.05 3.49 18.44
C VAL A 367 -12.45 2.34 17.50
N THR A 368 -12.15 1.11 17.87
CA THR A 368 -12.53 -0.08 17.08
C THR A 368 -14.06 -0.25 17.04
N GLU A 369 -14.73 -0.13 18.19
CA GLU A 369 -16.19 -0.19 18.27
C GLU A 369 -16.89 0.91 17.46
N ALA A 370 -16.31 2.10 17.36
CA ALA A 370 -16.87 3.17 16.54
C ALA A 370 -17.00 2.75 15.07
N VAL A 371 -16.01 2.01 14.53
CA VAL A 371 -16.04 1.50 13.14
C VAL A 371 -16.98 0.32 12.99
N PHE A 372 -16.89 -0.68 13.89
CA PHE A 372 -17.60 -1.96 13.74
C PHE A 372 -18.95 -2.03 14.48
N SER A 373 -19.40 -0.94 15.07
CA SER A 373 -20.78 -0.87 15.60
C SER A 373 -21.82 -0.79 14.47
N PRO A 374 -23.09 -1.11 14.74
CA PRO A 374 -24.15 -0.97 13.74
C PRO A 374 -24.34 0.44 13.18
N LYS A 375 -23.85 1.46 13.88
CA LYS A 375 -23.85 2.84 13.40
C LYS A 375 -22.74 3.08 12.39
N GLY A 376 -21.56 2.44 12.63
CA GLY A 376 -20.37 2.56 11.81
C GLY A 376 -19.82 3.99 11.70
N ILE A 377 -18.79 4.12 10.86
CA ILE A 377 -18.23 5.40 10.43
C ILE A 377 -18.59 5.62 8.97
N THR A 378 -19.10 6.80 8.66
CA THR A 378 -19.34 7.24 7.28
C THR A 378 -18.64 8.56 7.05
N ILE A 379 -17.82 8.64 6.01
CA ILE A 379 -17.24 9.89 5.49
C ILE A 379 -18.07 10.29 4.27
N PRO A 380 -18.79 11.42 4.30
CA PRO A 380 -19.59 11.89 3.17
C PRO A 380 -18.72 12.14 1.93
N ALA A 381 -19.29 12.01 0.73
CA ALA A 381 -18.54 12.15 -0.52
C ALA A 381 -17.82 13.50 -0.66
N GLU A 382 -18.43 14.59 -0.16
CA GLU A 382 -17.87 15.94 -0.18
C GLU A 382 -16.68 16.16 0.78
N GLU A 383 -16.55 15.30 1.81
CA GLU A 383 -15.46 15.32 2.79
C GLU A 383 -14.40 14.24 2.49
N SER A 384 -14.78 13.25 1.69
CA SER A 384 -13.92 12.11 1.34
C SER A 384 -12.85 12.52 0.33
N VAL A 385 -11.61 12.11 0.59
CA VAL A 385 -10.53 12.27 -0.39
C VAL A 385 -10.78 11.49 -1.68
N LEU A 386 -11.60 10.42 -1.64
CA LEU A 386 -11.95 9.62 -2.82
C LEU A 386 -13.10 10.24 -3.64
N GLY A 387 -13.68 11.38 -3.23
CA GLY A 387 -14.83 11.99 -3.90
C GLY A 387 -16.10 11.13 -3.87
N LYS A 388 -16.11 10.09 -3.06
CA LYS A 388 -17.22 9.14 -2.85
C LYS A 388 -17.41 8.93 -1.36
N GLU A 389 -18.63 8.58 -0.95
CA GLU A 389 -18.89 8.18 0.43
C GLU A 389 -18.03 6.98 0.82
N ILE A 390 -17.34 7.06 1.95
CA ILE A 390 -16.61 5.92 2.53
C ILE A 390 -17.40 5.42 3.72
N THR A 391 -17.86 4.19 3.63
CA THR A 391 -18.49 3.46 4.75
C THR A 391 -17.89 2.07 4.80
N ILE A 392 -17.28 1.71 5.94
CA ILE A 392 -16.82 0.36 6.21
C ILE A 392 -18.00 -0.46 6.71
N ASP A 393 -18.27 -1.57 6.06
CA ASP A 393 -19.30 -2.52 6.50
C ASP A 393 -18.89 -3.09 7.86
N PRO A 394 -19.68 -2.89 8.92
CA PRO A 394 -19.32 -3.34 10.27
C PRO A 394 -19.31 -4.87 10.42
N GLU A 395 -19.95 -5.62 9.52
CA GLU A 395 -19.94 -7.10 9.58
C GLU A 395 -18.70 -7.69 8.90
N THR A 396 -18.21 -7.03 7.84
CA THR A 396 -17.11 -7.57 7.04
C THR A 396 -15.80 -6.79 7.20
N GLY A 397 -15.83 -5.49 7.36
CA GLY A 397 -14.66 -4.61 7.30
C GLY A 397 -14.34 -4.12 5.88
N ASP A 398 -15.15 -4.49 4.89
CA ASP A 398 -15.00 -4.07 3.49
C ASP A 398 -15.75 -2.76 3.23
N ILE A 399 -15.38 -2.08 2.13
CA ILE A 399 -16.21 -1.00 1.56
C ILE A 399 -17.11 -1.56 0.44
N ASP A 400 -18.22 -0.83 0.14
CA ASP A 400 -19.14 -1.22 -0.95
C ASP A 400 -18.62 -0.83 -2.35
N HIS A 401 -17.46 -0.17 -2.45
CA HIS A 401 -16.86 0.20 -3.72
C HIS A 401 -16.20 -1.01 -4.40
N LYS A 402 -16.63 -1.31 -5.64
CA LYS A 402 -16.10 -2.40 -6.47
C LYS A 402 -15.44 -1.87 -7.74
N ASP A 403 -15.01 -0.62 -7.69
CA ASP A 403 -14.33 0.00 -8.82
C ASP A 403 -12.95 -0.62 -8.98
N VAL A 404 -12.64 -0.96 -10.22
CA VAL A 404 -11.30 -1.35 -10.67
C VAL A 404 -10.97 -0.47 -11.85
N THR A 405 -9.77 0.07 -11.88
CA THR A 405 -9.27 0.82 -13.04
C THR A 405 -8.33 -0.06 -13.84
N VAL A 406 -8.45 0.00 -15.16
CA VAL A 406 -7.49 -0.63 -16.09
C VAL A 406 -6.55 0.46 -16.60
N LEU A 407 -5.26 0.20 -16.50
CA LEU A 407 -4.18 1.07 -16.96
C LEU A 407 -3.34 0.33 -18.01
N LEU A 408 -2.57 1.07 -18.78
CA LEU A 408 -1.62 0.57 -19.77
C LEU A 408 -0.29 1.30 -19.60
N MET A 409 0.81 0.56 -19.59
CA MET A 409 2.14 1.14 -19.62
C MET A 409 2.46 1.69 -21.00
N GLU A 410 2.46 3.01 -21.13
CA GLU A 410 2.78 3.74 -22.37
C GLU A 410 3.75 4.89 -22.06
N ASP A 411 4.81 5.02 -22.85
CA ASP A 411 5.78 6.11 -22.76
C ASP A 411 6.36 6.32 -21.34
N GLY A 412 6.54 5.25 -20.56
CA GLY A 412 7.05 5.32 -19.20
C GLY A 412 6.03 5.77 -18.15
N GLN A 413 4.74 5.69 -18.46
CA GLN A 413 3.66 6.11 -17.56
C GLN A 413 2.52 5.07 -17.55
N GLU A 414 1.80 5.04 -16.45
CA GLU A 414 0.57 4.26 -16.29
C GLU A 414 -0.62 5.08 -16.85
N SER A 415 -0.95 4.86 -18.13
CA SER A 415 -1.99 5.58 -18.84
C SER A 415 -3.37 4.98 -18.58
N LEU A 416 -4.38 5.81 -18.33
CA LEU A 416 -5.76 5.37 -18.08
C LEU A 416 -6.38 4.74 -19.34
N VAL A 417 -6.76 3.45 -19.26
CA VAL A 417 -7.61 2.79 -20.24
C VAL A 417 -9.10 3.00 -19.91
N GLY A 418 -9.44 2.89 -18.62
CA GLY A 418 -10.77 3.21 -18.13
C GLY A 418 -11.21 2.38 -16.91
N PRO A 419 -12.31 2.81 -16.28
CA PRO A 419 -12.88 2.08 -15.17
C PRO A 419 -13.54 0.77 -15.65
N TRP A 420 -13.46 -0.27 -14.84
CA TRP A 420 -14.06 -1.56 -15.08
C TRP A 420 -14.89 -2.01 -13.88
N ARG A 421 -16.14 -2.34 -14.10
CA ARG A 421 -17.02 -2.90 -13.08
C ARG A 421 -17.30 -4.37 -13.37
N VAL A 422 -16.99 -5.20 -12.41
CA VAL A 422 -17.29 -6.64 -12.45
C VAL A 422 -18.81 -6.86 -12.57
N ARG A 423 -19.20 -7.74 -13.50
CA ARG A 423 -20.61 -8.05 -13.82
C ARG A 423 -20.90 -9.52 -13.66
#